data_8b0a6b1f3527950710c2f9753a08344c
#
_entry.id   8b0a6b1f3527950710c2f9753a08344c
#
_cell.length_a   1.000
_cell.length_b   1.000
_cell.length_c   1.000
_cell.angle_alpha   90.00
_cell.angle_beta   90.00
_cell.angle_gamma   90.00
#
_symmetry.space_group_name_H-M   'P 1'
#
loop_
_entity.id
_entity.type
_entity.pdbx_description
1 polymer ?
#
loop_
_entity_poly.entity_id
_entity_poly.type
_entity_poly.pdbx_seq_one_letter_code
_entity_poly.pdbx_strand_id
1 'polypeptide(L)'
;MQRVVGGTEVRSHAWPSQISLQYYSSSGWSHTCGGSLIKRNWVMTAAHCVDRNMNFRVVAGEHNLNANDGSEQIFSISKIVIHPYWNSNNVAGGYDIALLRLSSSATLNNYVQLAVLPQEGSILPNNYPCYITGWGRTRTNGQLSNVLLQAYLPVVDYQVCSSSSYWGSTVKPSMVCAGGDGVRSGCQGDSGGPLHCAVNGQYQVHGVTSFVSSQGCNVQRKPTVFTRVSAYISWISSVRR
;
A
#
# COMPACT_ATOMS: atom_id res chain seq x y z
N MET A 1 16.16 13.81 6.53
CA MET A 1 15.36 13.04 7.48
C MET A 1 14.73 11.87 6.76
N GLN A 2 14.98 10.66 7.22
CA GLN A 2 14.60 9.42 6.52
C GLN A 2 13.27 8.89 7.05
N ARG A 3 12.29 8.60 6.13
CA ARG A 3 10.90 8.32 6.50
C ARG A 3 10.25 7.48 5.41
N VAL A 4 9.13 6.66 5.68
CA VAL A 4 9.07 5.42 4.99
C VAL A 4 10.50 5.03 5.10
N VAL A 5 11.03 4.06 5.57
CA VAL A 5 12.45 4.07 5.90
C VAL A 5 13.28 4.53 4.71
N GLY A 6 14.11 5.56 4.91
CA GLY A 6 14.96 6.10 3.85
C GLY A 6 14.27 6.94 2.78
N GLY A 7 13.01 7.31 3.02
CA GLY A 7 12.24 8.12 2.09
C GLY A 7 12.35 9.62 2.31
N THR A 8 11.60 10.36 1.52
CA THR A 8 11.52 11.82 1.59
C THR A 8 10.06 12.25 1.56
N GLU A 9 9.78 13.45 2.08
CA GLU A 9 8.45 14.02 2.00
C GLU A 9 8.05 14.22 0.54
N VAL A 10 6.85 13.77 0.18
CA VAL A 10 6.33 13.99 -1.16
C VAL A 10 5.97 15.47 -1.32
N ARG A 11 6.05 15.95 -2.58
CA ARG A 11 5.42 17.22 -2.91
C ARG A 11 3.92 17.05 -2.63
N SER A 12 3.32 18.03 -1.92
CA SER A 12 1.93 17.95 -1.51
C SER A 12 1.04 17.49 -2.68
N HIS A 13 0.28 16.44 -2.45
CA HIS A 13 -0.69 15.89 -3.40
C HIS A 13 -0.08 15.33 -4.71
N ALA A 14 1.19 14.90 -4.67
CA ALA A 14 1.83 14.26 -5.83
C ALA A 14 1.26 12.88 -6.15
N TRP A 15 0.62 12.23 -5.17
CA TRP A 15 0.04 10.91 -5.29
C TRP A 15 -1.44 10.94 -4.91
N PRO A 16 -2.32 11.50 -5.78
CA PRO A 16 -3.69 11.82 -5.39
C PRO A 16 -4.61 10.61 -5.21
N SER A 17 -4.17 9.40 -5.54
CA SER A 17 -4.95 8.19 -5.26
C SER A 17 -4.64 7.57 -3.89
N GLN A 18 -3.63 8.10 -3.18
CA GLN A 18 -3.27 7.63 -1.84
C GLN A 18 -4.37 7.99 -0.84
N ILE A 19 -4.75 7.00 -0.02
CA ILE A 19 -5.67 7.26 1.10
C ILE A 19 -5.03 6.83 2.41
N SER A 20 -5.53 7.38 3.51
CA SER A 20 -5.22 6.95 4.87
C SER A 20 -6.38 6.13 5.41
N LEU A 21 -6.12 4.89 5.78
CA LEU A 21 -7.09 4.06 6.48
C LEU A 21 -6.88 4.25 7.98
N GLN A 22 -7.92 4.63 8.67
CA GLN A 22 -7.86 4.99 10.09
C GLN A 22 -8.88 4.18 10.89
N TYR A 23 -8.56 3.96 12.15
CA TYR A 23 -9.46 3.27 13.09
C TYR A 23 -9.78 4.17 14.28
N TYR A 24 -10.94 3.93 14.86
CA TYR A 24 -11.41 4.69 16.03
C TYR A 24 -11.08 3.95 17.32
N SER A 25 -10.54 4.69 18.28
CA SER A 25 -10.26 4.20 19.64
C SER A 25 -10.59 5.30 20.65
N SER A 26 -10.33 5.04 21.95
CA SER A 26 -10.54 6.03 23.00
C SER A 26 -9.75 7.33 22.79
N SER A 27 -8.66 7.26 22.03
CA SER A 27 -7.85 8.46 21.69
C SER A 27 -8.26 9.12 20.37
N GLY A 28 -9.39 8.69 19.78
CA GLY A 28 -9.90 9.21 18.52
C GLY A 28 -9.45 8.38 17.31
N TRP A 29 -9.42 9.02 16.15
CA TRP A 29 -9.03 8.36 14.91
C TRP A 29 -7.51 8.33 14.78
N SER A 30 -6.98 7.16 14.41
CA SER A 30 -5.55 6.96 14.23
C SER A 30 -5.27 6.28 12.90
N HIS A 31 -4.21 6.69 12.22
CA HIS A 31 -3.75 6.04 11.00
C HIS A 31 -3.25 4.63 11.31
N THR A 32 -3.65 3.65 10.49
CA THR A 32 -3.17 2.29 10.63
C THR A 32 -2.57 1.73 9.34
N CYS A 33 -3.12 2.08 8.19
CA CYS A 33 -2.71 1.53 6.89
C CYS A 33 -2.89 2.56 5.79
N GLY A 34 -2.25 2.31 4.65
CA GLY A 34 -2.52 3.03 3.43
C GLY A 34 -3.56 2.31 2.58
N GLY A 35 -3.82 2.86 1.42
CA GLY A 35 -4.71 2.29 0.43
C GLY A 35 -4.70 3.14 -0.83
N SER A 36 -5.42 2.69 -1.83
CA SER A 36 -5.54 3.38 -3.12
C SER A 36 -7.00 3.50 -3.51
N LEU A 37 -7.40 4.69 -3.92
CA LEU A 37 -8.75 4.92 -4.43
C LEU A 37 -8.83 4.39 -5.87
N ILE A 38 -9.58 3.32 -6.10
CA ILE A 38 -9.65 2.67 -7.42
C ILE A 38 -10.94 2.96 -8.18
N LYS A 39 -11.98 3.39 -7.47
CA LYS A 39 -13.24 3.92 -7.97
C LYS A 39 -13.66 5.04 -7.05
N ARG A 40 -14.61 5.88 -7.48
CA ARG A 40 -15.05 6.99 -6.63
C ARG A 40 -15.62 6.51 -5.29
N ASN A 41 -16.07 5.24 -5.20
CA ASN A 41 -16.61 4.66 -3.97
C ASN A 41 -15.94 3.34 -3.58
N TRP A 42 -14.75 3.02 -4.11
CA TRP A 42 -14.01 1.81 -3.76
C TRP A 42 -12.54 2.10 -3.51
N VAL A 43 -12.01 1.54 -2.42
CA VAL A 43 -10.61 1.62 -2.02
C VAL A 43 -10.02 0.21 -1.99
N MET A 44 -8.80 0.08 -2.51
CA MET A 44 -8.02 -1.15 -2.44
C MET A 44 -6.98 -1.02 -1.31
N THR A 45 -6.91 -2.02 -0.45
CA THR A 45 -5.96 -2.08 0.67
C THR A 45 -5.54 -3.52 0.91
N ALA A 46 -4.76 -3.78 1.95
CA ALA A 46 -4.35 -5.13 2.33
C ALA A 46 -5.41 -5.78 3.23
N ALA A 47 -5.61 -7.09 3.04
CA ALA A 47 -6.57 -7.83 3.86
C ALA A 47 -6.20 -7.77 5.35
N HIS A 48 -4.90 -7.85 5.67
CA HIS A 48 -4.47 -7.84 7.07
C HIS A 48 -4.74 -6.52 7.77
N CYS A 49 -5.01 -5.44 7.02
CA CYS A 49 -5.39 -4.15 7.60
C CYS A 49 -6.80 -4.15 8.15
N VAL A 50 -7.70 -4.96 7.59
CA VAL A 50 -9.13 -4.91 7.87
C VAL A 50 -9.71 -6.24 8.34
N ASP A 51 -8.86 -7.21 8.67
CA ASP A 51 -9.31 -8.51 9.19
C ASP A 51 -9.57 -8.50 10.70
N ARG A 52 -9.54 -7.33 11.32
CA ARG A 52 -9.88 -7.09 12.72
C ARG A 52 -11.23 -6.41 12.83
N ASN A 53 -11.97 -6.70 13.92
CA ASN A 53 -13.27 -6.09 14.14
C ASN A 53 -13.09 -4.69 14.77
N MET A 54 -12.84 -3.69 13.94
CA MET A 54 -12.64 -2.30 14.34
C MET A 54 -13.51 -1.37 13.52
N ASN A 55 -13.73 -0.15 14.01
CA ASN A 55 -14.42 0.89 13.27
C ASN A 55 -13.40 1.65 12.44
N PHE A 56 -13.51 1.56 11.11
CA PHE A 56 -12.58 2.16 10.17
C PHE A 56 -13.22 3.33 9.43
N ARG A 57 -12.37 4.27 9.00
CA ARG A 57 -12.73 5.31 8.03
C ARG A 57 -11.61 5.49 7.02
N VAL A 58 -11.94 6.09 5.89
CA VAL A 58 -11.00 6.44 4.82
C VAL A 58 -10.87 7.94 4.72
N VAL A 59 -9.64 8.45 4.64
CA VAL A 59 -9.37 9.86 4.37
C VAL A 59 -8.62 9.96 3.04
N ALA A 60 -9.25 10.61 2.07
CA ALA A 60 -8.64 10.93 0.77
C ALA A 60 -8.18 12.39 0.78
N GLY A 61 -7.22 12.73 -0.09
CA GLY A 61 -6.71 14.10 -0.17
C GLY A 61 -5.86 14.51 1.02
N GLU A 62 -5.34 13.55 1.78
CA GLU A 62 -4.54 13.78 2.99
C GLU A 62 -3.08 14.00 2.63
N HIS A 63 -2.40 14.89 3.35
CA HIS A 63 -0.95 15.04 3.29
C HIS A 63 -0.33 14.98 4.69
N ASN A 64 -0.78 15.84 5.60
CA ASN A 64 -0.30 15.89 6.99
C ASN A 64 -1.41 15.37 7.91
N LEU A 65 -1.17 14.23 8.53
CA LEU A 65 -2.15 13.58 9.42
C LEU A 65 -2.55 14.47 10.62
N ASN A 66 -1.69 15.39 11.02
CA ASN A 66 -1.90 16.23 12.20
C ASN A 66 -2.37 17.66 11.88
N ALA A 67 -2.65 17.93 10.60
CA ALA A 67 -3.09 19.25 10.17
C ALA A 67 -4.31 19.13 9.27
N ASN A 68 -5.12 20.20 9.22
CA ASN A 68 -6.19 20.30 8.23
C ASN A 68 -5.60 20.96 6.99
N ASP A 69 -5.41 20.14 5.93
CA ASP A 69 -4.85 20.61 4.65
C ASP A 69 -5.90 21.36 3.81
N GLY A 70 -7.19 21.24 4.17
CA GLY A 70 -8.30 21.82 3.41
C GLY A 70 -8.74 20.98 2.23
N SER A 71 -8.04 19.89 1.92
CA SER A 71 -8.29 19.04 0.76
C SER A 71 -8.86 17.66 1.13
N GLU A 72 -8.96 17.38 2.42
CA GLU A 72 -9.39 16.05 2.89
C GLU A 72 -10.85 15.78 2.59
N GLN A 73 -11.14 14.54 2.21
CA GLN A 73 -12.49 14.00 2.12
C GLN A 73 -12.54 12.75 2.98
N ILE A 74 -13.49 12.70 3.92
CA ILE A 74 -13.59 11.64 4.91
C ILE A 74 -14.81 10.78 4.60
N PHE A 75 -14.62 9.46 4.61
CA PHE A 75 -15.67 8.50 4.26
C PHE A 75 -15.78 7.43 5.34
N SER A 76 -17.02 7.11 5.70
CA SER A 76 -17.30 5.83 6.38
C SER A 76 -17.33 4.71 5.35
N ILE A 77 -17.20 3.48 5.83
CA ILE A 77 -17.13 2.28 5.00
C ILE A 77 -18.44 1.52 5.12
N SER A 78 -19.09 1.25 3.99
CA SER A 78 -20.35 0.52 3.96
C SER A 78 -20.18 -0.98 3.77
N LYS A 79 -19.02 -1.43 3.26
CA LYS A 79 -18.75 -2.85 3.03
C LYS A 79 -17.26 -3.09 2.96
N ILE A 80 -16.80 -4.18 3.60
CA ILE A 80 -15.42 -4.66 3.54
C ILE A 80 -15.46 -6.03 2.84
N VAL A 81 -14.71 -6.17 1.74
CA VAL A 81 -14.62 -7.42 1.00
C VAL A 81 -13.16 -7.88 1.03
N ILE A 82 -12.89 -8.89 1.84
CA ILE A 82 -11.57 -9.50 1.96
C ILE A 82 -11.49 -10.64 0.96
N HIS A 83 -10.32 -10.82 0.31
CA HIS A 83 -10.17 -11.93 -0.62
C HIS A 83 -10.53 -13.25 0.07
N PRO A 84 -11.35 -14.11 -0.55
CA PRO A 84 -11.86 -15.32 0.13
C PRO A 84 -10.78 -16.33 0.51
N TYR A 85 -9.60 -16.28 -0.12
CA TYR A 85 -8.49 -17.17 0.22
C TYR A 85 -7.50 -16.58 1.22
N TRP A 86 -7.71 -15.34 1.67
CA TRP A 86 -6.86 -14.75 2.70
C TRP A 86 -6.90 -15.57 3.99
N ASN A 87 -5.72 -15.84 4.56
CA ASN A 87 -5.57 -16.52 5.83
C ASN A 87 -4.63 -15.70 6.73
N SER A 88 -5.17 -15.12 7.80
CA SER A 88 -4.40 -14.26 8.70
C SER A 88 -3.27 -15.00 9.42
N ASN A 89 -3.31 -16.33 9.48
CA ASN A 89 -2.25 -17.15 10.06
C ASN A 89 -1.14 -17.48 9.05
N ASN A 90 -1.28 -17.07 7.78
CA ASN A 90 -0.33 -17.39 6.72
C ASN A 90 -0.24 -16.23 5.73
N VAL A 91 0.37 -15.13 6.14
CA VAL A 91 0.57 -13.95 5.28
C VAL A 91 1.40 -14.34 4.05
N ALA A 92 2.38 -15.21 4.22
CA ALA A 92 3.23 -15.71 3.13
C ALA A 92 2.45 -16.54 2.11
N GLY A 93 1.23 -16.95 2.42
CA GLY A 93 0.37 -17.64 1.47
C GLY A 93 -0.20 -16.73 0.39
N GLY A 94 -0.10 -15.42 0.56
CA GLY A 94 -0.64 -14.46 -0.39
C GLY A 94 -2.08 -14.06 -0.10
N TYR A 95 -2.76 -13.55 -1.13
CA TYR A 95 -4.15 -13.10 -1.08
C TYR A 95 -4.37 -11.93 -0.11
N ASP A 96 -3.31 -11.18 0.18
CA ASP A 96 -3.37 -10.05 1.11
C ASP A 96 -3.93 -8.82 0.40
N ILE A 97 -5.21 -8.86 0.09
CA ILE A 97 -5.92 -7.81 -0.63
C ILE A 97 -7.37 -7.75 -0.19
N ALA A 98 -7.88 -6.53 -0.06
CA ALA A 98 -9.26 -6.26 0.30
C ALA A 98 -9.77 -5.03 -0.43
N LEU A 99 -11.06 -4.96 -0.66
CA LEU A 99 -11.73 -3.79 -1.22
C LEU A 99 -12.73 -3.24 -0.19
N LEU A 100 -12.73 -1.91 -0.06
CA LEU A 100 -13.60 -1.19 0.87
C LEU A 100 -14.57 -0.35 0.06
N ARG A 101 -15.88 -0.56 0.23
CA ARG A 101 -16.89 0.29 -0.39
C ARG A 101 -17.16 1.49 0.52
N LEU A 102 -17.00 2.67 -0.04
CA LEU A 102 -17.27 3.91 0.69
C LEU A 102 -18.77 4.16 0.75
N SER A 103 -19.23 4.80 1.84
CA SER A 103 -20.65 5.12 2.03
C SER A 103 -21.14 6.20 1.07
N SER A 104 -20.23 6.98 0.48
CA SER A 104 -20.53 8.00 -0.53
C SER A 104 -19.37 8.04 -1.53
N SER A 105 -19.61 8.67 -2.67
CA SER A 105 -18.59 8.79 -3.71
C SER A 105 -17.66 9.97 -3.48
N ALA A 106 -16.38 9.78 -3.77
CA ALA A 106 -15.40 10.85 -3.71
C ALA A 106 -15.62 11.85 -4.84
N THR A 107 -15.29 13.10 -4.57
CA THR A 107 -15.22 14.15 -5.57
C THR A 107 -13.81 14.21 -6.12
N LEU A 108 -13.64 13.96 -7.42
CA LEU A 108 -12.32 14.01 -8.05
C LEU A 108 -11.91 15.45 -8.32
N ASN A 109 -10.66 15.76 -7.96
CA ASN A 109 -10.07 17.09 -8.12
C ASN A 109 -8.54 16.93 -8.19
N ASN A 110 -7.78 18.02 -8.02
CA ASN A 110 -6.32 17.94 -8.06
C ASN A 110 -5.72 17.13 -6.91
N TYR A 111 -6.47 16.93 -5.82
CA TYR A 111 -5.98 16.27 -4.60
C TYR A 111 -6.49 14.84 -4.47
N VAL A 112 -7.52 14.46 -5.22
CA VAL A 112 -8.17 13.15 -5.14
C VAL A 112 -8.43 12.65 -6.55
N GLN A 113 -7.75 11.57 -6.93
CA GLN A 113 -7.87 10.96 -8.26
C GLN A 113 -7.91 9.44 -8.12
N LEU A 114 -8.38 8.77 -9.15
CA LEU A 114 -8.40 7.32 -9.18
C LEU A 114 -7.01 6.79 -9.51
N ALA A 115 -6.62 5.70 -8.83
CA ALA A 115 -5.44 4.93 -9.20
C ALA A 115 -5.68 4.23 -10.54
N VAL A 116 -4.62 4.12 -11.33
CA VAL A 116 -4.62 3.33 -12.55
C VAL A 116 -4.06 1.96 -12.22
N LEU A 117 -4.80 0.90 -12.54
CA LEU A 117 -4.37 -0.47 -12.29
C LEU A 117 -3.61 -1.01 -13.49
N PRO A 118 -2.68 -1.96 -13.29
CA PRO A 118 -1.96 -2.57 -14.41
C PRO A 118 -2.85 -3.51 -15.19
N GLN A 119 -2.40 -3.87 -16.39
CA GLN A 119 -3.03 -4.90 -17.20
C GLN A 119 -2.91 -6.24 -16.51
N GLU A 120 -3.96 -7.04 -16.56
CA GLU A 120 -3.99 -8.37 -15.94
C GLU A 120 -2.79 -9.21 -16.38
N GLY A 121 -2.09 -9.81 -15.41
CA GLY A 121 -0.95 -10.67 -15.65
C GLY A 121 0.36 -9.97 -15.96
N SER A 122 0.40 -8.65 -16.05
CA SER A 122 1.65 -7.94 -16.35
C SER A 122 2.65 -8.08 -15.22
N ILE A 123 3.93 -8.30 -15.59
CA ILE A 123 5.03 -8.48 -14.66
C ILE A 123 6.14 -7.52 -15.06
N LEU A 124 6.64 -6.76 -14.08
CA LEU A 124 7.71 -5.80 -14.31
C LEU A 124 9.06 -6.50 -14.23
N PRO A 125 10.04 -6.09 -15.06
CA PRO A 125 11.38 -6.70 -15.03
C PRO A 125 12.16 -6.31 -13.78
N ASN A 126 13.24 -7.04 -13.51
CA ASN A 126 14.15 -6.74 -12.42
C ASN A 126 14.70 -5.31 -12.55
N ASN A 127 14.85 -4.62 -11.42
CA ASN A 127 15.33 -3.23 -11.32
C ASN A 127 14.38 -2.18 -11.90
N TYR A 128 13.15 -2.55 -12.25
CA TYR A 128 12.18 -1.57 -12.76
C TYR A 128 11.90 -0.49 -11.70
N PRO A 129 11.91 0.80 -12.08
CA PRO A 129 11.77 1.88 -11.10
C PRO A 129 10.35 1.99 -10.58
N CYS A 130 10.21 1.99 -9.26
CA CYS A 130 8.93 2.15 -8.57
C CYS A 130 9.13 3.01 -7.32
N TYR A 131 8.03 3.53 -6.78
CA TYR A 131 8.00 4.29 -5.54
C TYR A 131 6.97 3.70 -4.59
N ILE A 132 7.35 3.53 -3.32
CA ILE A 132 6.39 3.28 -2.24
C ILE A 132 6.03 4.61 -1.60
N THR A 133 4.77 4.75 -1.18
CA THR A 133 4.29 5.94 -0.48
C THR A 133 3.51 5.55 0.76
N GLY A 134 3.56 6.37 1.79
CA GLY A 134 2.81 6.11 3.01
C GLY A 134 3.21 7.00 4.18
N TRP A 135 2.47 6.83 5.27
CA TRP A 135 2.71 7.50 6.55
C TRP A 135 3.29 6.55 7.58
N GLY A 136 3.83 5.42 7.15
CA GLY A 136 4.38 4.39 8.03
C GLY A 136 5.60 4.84 8.78
N ARG A 137 6.07 3.95 9.68
CA ARG A 137 7.21 4.23 10.54
C ARG A 137 8.43 4.64 9.71
N THR A 138 9.18 5.58 10.24
CA THR A 138 10.33 6.17 9.55
C THR A 138 11.62 5.37 9.78
N ARG A 139 11.55 4.43 10.69
CA ARG A 139 12.62 3.45 10.98
C ARG A 139 11.99 2.27 11.73
N THR A 140 12.72 1.16 11.76
CA THR A 140 12.32 -0.03 12.53
C THR A 140 12.04 0.35 13.97
N ASN A 141 10.86 -0.03 14.48
CA ASN A 141 10.37 0.29 15.83
C ASN A 141 10.30 1.80 16.12
N GLY A 142 10.27 2.62 15.08
CA GLY A 142 10.12 4.07 15.19
C GLY A 142 8.67 4.51 15.20
N GLN A 143 8.45 5.80 14.94
CA GLN A 143 7.12 6.40 14.93
C GLN A 143 6.61 6.57 13.51
N LEU A 144 5.29 6.69 13.37
CA LEU A 144 4.64 7.04 12.10
C LEU A 144 5.08 8.43 11.66
N SER A 145 5.05 8.67 10.35
CA SER A 145 5.26 9.99 9.78
C SER A 145 3.97 10.80 9.82
N ASN A 146 4.07 12.08 10.16
CA ASN A 146 2.93 12.99 10.05
C ASN A 146 2.62 13.34 8.61
N VAL A 147 3.62 13.41 7.76
CA VAL A 147 3.47 13.77 6.34
C VAL A 147 3.66 12.55 5.45
N LEU A 148 3.04 12.60 4.27
CA LEU A 148 3.16 11.52 3.29
C LEU A 148 4.59 11.47 2.74
N LEU A 149 5.15 10.27 2.69
CA LEU A 149 6.53 10.04 2.29
C LEU A 149 6.59 9.13 1.08
N GLN A 150 7.68 9.24 0.33
CA GLN A 150 7.97 8.35 -0.78
C GLN A 150 9.39 7.85 -0.71
N ALA A 151 9.62 6.64 -1.21
CA ALA A 151 10.95 6.08 -1.39
C ALA A 151 11.04 5.35 -2.71
N TYR A 152 12.18 5.51 -3.38
CA TYR A 152 12.49 4.78 -4.59
C TYR A 152 12.81 3.32 -4.23
N LEU A 153 12.01 2.39 -4.72
CA LEU A 153 12.18 0.94 -4.50
C LEU A 153 12.15 0.25 -5.85
N PRO A 154 13.29 -0.10 -6.44
CA PRO A 154 13.29 -0.85 -7.70
C PRO A 154 12.82 -2.28 -7.47
N VAL A 155 12.12 -2.83 -8.46
CA VAL A 155 11.60 -4.20 -8.42
C VAL A 155 12.75 -5.20 -8.29
N VAL A 156 12.55 -6.18 -7.41
CA VAL A 156 13.38 -7.39 -7.35
C VAL A 156 12.51 -8.52 -7.91
N ASP A 157 12.89 -9.07 -9.07
CA ASP A 157 12.03 -10.04 -9.74
C ASP A 157 11.89 -11.32 -8.93
N TYR A 158 10.91 -12.14 -9.29
CA TYR A 158 10.58 -13.35 -8.55
C TYR A 158 11.79 -14.32 -8.46
N GLN A 159 12.54 -14.45 -9.54
CA GLN A 159 13.70 -15.37 -9.57
C GLN A 159 14.72 -14.97 -8.50
N VAL A 160 15.03 -13.69 -8.37
CA VAL A 160 15.96 -13.18 -7.36
C VAL A 160 15.31 -13.18 -5.98
N CYS A 161 14.09 -12.69 -5.85
CA CYS A 161 13.43 -12.53 -4.56
C CYS A 161 13.16 -13.88 -3.89
N SER A 162 12.89 -14.92 -4.66
CA SER A 162 12.66 -16.29 -4.15
C SER A 162 13.93 -17.08 -3.94
N SER A 163 15.09 -16.52 -4.22
CA SER A 163 16.37 -17.20 -3.96
C SER A 163 16.63 -17.30 -2.46
N SER A 164 17.48 -18.24 -2.05
CA SER A 164 17.70 -18.54 -0.63
C SER A 164 18.32 -17.39 0.15
N SER A 165 19.09 -16.51 -0.51
CA SER A 165 19.70 -15.34 0.14
C SER A 165 18.72 -14.18 0.28
N TYR A 166 17.57 -14.24 -0.36
CA TYR A 166 16.49 -13.26 -0.26
C TYR A 166 15.36 -13.85 0.60
N TRP A 167 14.15 -13.97 0.04
CA TRP A 167 12.99 -14.44 0.81
C TRP A 167 12.77 -15.96 0.71
N GLY A 168 13.45 -16.64 -0.24
CA GLY A 168 13.23 -18.07 -0.42
C GLY A 168 11.78 -18.37 -0.79
N SER A 169 11.25 -19.45 -0.24
CA SER A 169 9.88 -19.92 -0.50
C SER A 169 8.80 -19.07 0.16
N THR A 170 9.18 -18.09 0.99
CA THR A 170 8.22 -17.18 1.62
C THR A 170 7.51 -16.31 0.58
N VAL A 171 8.21 -15.94 -0.50
CA VAL A 171 7.62 -15.13 -1.56
C VAL A 171 7.02 -16.03 -2.63
N LYS A 172 5.88 -15.61 -3.18
CA LYS A 172 5.11 -16.36 -4.19
C LYS A 172 5.06 -15.55 -5.49
N PRO A 173 4.78 -16.21 -6.64
CA PRO A 173 4.63 -15.49 -7.91
C PRO A 173 3.52 -14.43 -7.90
N SER A 174 2.52 -14.56 -7.02
CA SER A 174 1.44 -13.58 -6.85
C SER A 174 1.87 -12.34 -6.09
N MET A 175 3.14 -12.20 -5.79
CA MET A 175 3.72 -11.08 -5.04
C MET A 175 4.71 -10.32 -5.89
N VAL A 176 5.00 -9.08 -5.48
CA VAL A 176 6.06 -8.23 -6.03
C VAL A 176 7.00 -7.89 -4.88
N CYS A 177 8.31 -8.02 -5.12
CA CYS A 177 9.33 -7.53 -4.20
C CYS A 177 9.91 -6.24 -4.75
N ALA A 178 10.24 -5.30 -3.85
CA ALA A 178 10.91 -4.07 -4.26
C ALA A 178 11.80 -3.55 -3.14
N GLY A 179 12.97 -3.04 -3.49
CA GLY A 179 13.94 -2.51 -2.54
C GLY A 179 14.95 -3.55 -2.10
N GLY A 180 15.19 -3.64 -0.80
CA GLY A 180 16.14 -4.62 -0.23
C GLY A 180 17.56 -4.11 -0.19
N ASP A 181 17.79 -2.80 -0.27
CA ASP A 181 19.13 -2.20 -0.22
C ASP A 181 19.65 -2.00 1.22
N GLY A 182 18.83 -2.29 2.23
CA GLY A 182 19.19 -2.09 3.62
C GLY A 182 19.01 -0.64 4.10
N VAL A 183 18.59 0.26 3.23
CA VAL A 183 18.44 1.69 3.54
C VAL A 183 16.98 2.13 3.41
N ARG A 184 16.31 1.77 2.31
CA ARG A 184 14.95 2.21 1.99
C ARG A 184 13.99 1.02 2.01
N SER A 185 12.81 1.23 2.59
CA SER A 185 11.78 0.19 2.65
C SER A 185 10.44 0.76 3.05
N GLY A 186 9.39 -0.05 2.91
CA GLY A 186 8.16 0.13 3.67
C GLY A 186 8.36 -0.25 5.13
N CYS A 187 7.42 0.13 5.98
CA CYS A 187 7.44 -0.22 7.40
C CYS A 187 6.00 -0.21 7.93
N GLN A 188 5.79 -0.56 9.20
CA GLN A 188 4.45 -0.62 9.78
C GLN A 188 3.75 0.73 9.62
N GLY A 189 2.50 0.68 9.16
CA GLY A 189 1.71 1.86 8.79
C GLY A 189 1.68 2.14 7.30
N ASP A 190 2.60 1.53 6.52
CA ASP A 190 2.59 1.59 5.06
C ASP A 190 1.76 0.47 4.44
N SER A 191 1.45 -0.57 5.19
CA SER A 191 0.66 -1.72 4.74
C SER A 191 -0.62 -1.27 4.05
N GLY A 192 -0.99 -1.96 2.98
CA GLY A 192 -2.19 -1.64 2.20
C GLY A 192 -1.99 -0.54 1.18
N GLY A 193 -0.94 0.26 1.32
CA GLY A 193 -0.63 1.35 0.41
C GLY A 193 0.02 0.89 -0.88
N PRO A 194 0.17 1.82 -1.83
CA PRO A 194 0.58 1.47 -3.19
C PRO A 194 2.08 1.39 -3.39
N LEU A 195 2.46 0.54 -4.37
CA LEU A 195 3.72 0.62 -5.09
C LEU A 195 3.42 1.21 -6.46
N HIS A 196 3.94 2.39 -6.74
CA HIS A 196 3.69 3.13 -7.99
C HIS A 196 4.82 2.89 -8.98
N CYS A 197 4.48 2.45 -10.18
CA CYS A 197 5.46 2.20 -11.23
C CYS A 197 4.97 2.82 -12.53
N ALA A 198 5.81 3.64 -13.18
CA ALA A 198 5.42 4.30 -14.43
C ALA A 198 5.52 3.32 -15.59
N VAL A 199 4.44 3.19 -16.35
CA VAL A 199 4.37 2.39 -17.57
C VAL A 199 3.82 3.27 -18.68
N ASN A 200 4.58 3.40 -19.76
CA ASN A 200 4.19 4.26 -20.90
C ASN A 200 3.86 5.69 -20.48
N GLY A 201 4.65 6.26 -19.55
CA GLY A 201 4.49 7.63 -19.10
C GLY A 201 3.39 7.85 -18.07
N GLN A 202 2.75 6.78 -17.57
CA GLN A 202 1.67 6.88 -16.59
C GLN A 202 1.99 6.00 -15.39
N TYR A 203 1.84 6.54 -14.18
CA TYR A 203 1.99 5.75 -12.96
C TYR A 203 0.79 4.83 -12.76
N GLN A 204 1.10 3.56 -12.49
CA GLN A 204 0.13 2.52 -12.16
C GLN A 204 0.44 1.96 -10.78
N VAL A 205 -0.57 1.44 -10.09
CA VAL A 205 -0.38 0.77 -8.80
C VAL A 205 -0.19 -0.71 -9.05
N HIS A 206 1.06 -1.17 -8.94
CA HIS A 206 1.44 -2.56 -9.19
C HIS A 206 1.46 -3.41 -7.92
N GLY A 207 1.55 -2.80 -6.76
CA GLY A 207 1.63 -3.54 -5.51
C GLY A 207 0.77 -2.94 -4.41
N VAL A 208 0.30 -3.81 -3.53
CA VAL A 208 -0.33 -3.46 -2.25
C VAL A 208 0.63 -3.92 -1.16
N THR A 209 1.14 -2.99 -0.36
CA THR A 209 2.16 -3.30 0.66
C THR A 209 1.65 -4.35 1.62
N SER A 210 2.39 -5.46 1.76
CA SER A 210 1.95 -6.62 2.53
C SER A 210 2.83 -6.89 3.75
N PHE A 211 4.15 -7.11 3.57
CA PHE A 211 5.00 -7.42 4.74
C PHE A 211 6.47 -7.06 4.51
N VAL A 212 7.17 -6.95 5.63
CA VAL A 212 8.61 -6.78 5.73
C VAL A 212 9.18 -7.88 6.63
N SER A 213 10.51 -7.92 6.75
CA SER A 213 11.18 -8.92 7.59
C SER A 213 10.83 -8.72 9.08
N SER A 214 10.72 -9.83 9.81
CA SER A 214 10.59 -9.80 11.26
C SER A 214 11.81 -9.22 11.97
N GLN A 215 12.95 -9.16 11.28
CA GLN A 215 14.19 -8.59 11.81
C GLN A 215 14.24 -7.08 11.72
N GLY A 216 13.37 -6.47 10.92
CA GLY A 216 13.31 -5.03 10.75
C GLY A 216 12.74 -4.67 9.39
N CYS A 217 12.50 -3.38 9.18
CA CYS A 217 11.91 -2.89 7.93
C CYS A 217 12.96 -2.82 6.81
N ASN A 218 14.07 -2.13 7.06
CA ASN A 218 15.13 -1.93 6.06
C ASN A 218 16.25 -2.96 6.26
N VAL A 219 15.95 -4.22 5.95
CA VAL A 219 16.93 -5.31 6.06
C VAL A 219 17.47 -5.60 4.66
N GLN A 220 18.80 -5.64 4.52
CA GLN A 220 19.43 -5.94 3.24
C GLN A 220 19.03 -7.34 2.76
N ARG A 221 18.71 -7.46 1.47
CA ARG A 221 18.24 -8.71 0.83
C ARG A 221 16.91 -9.21 1.36
N LYS A 222 16.17 -8.36 2.09
CA LYS A 222 14.79 -8.61 2.48
C LYS A 222 13.92 -7.45 1.96
N PRO A 223 13.72 -7.37 0.64
CA PRO A 223 12.90 -6.30 0.09
C PRO A 223 11.51 -6.30 0.68
N THR A 224 10.84 -5.16 0.65
CA THR A 224 9.43 -5.06 0.97
C THR A 224 8.63 -5.92 0.00
N VAL A 225 7.66 -6.67 0.52
CA VAL A 225 6.84 -7.57 -0.28
C VAL A 225 5.43 -7.01 -0.41
N PHE A 226 4.93 -7.04 -1.63
CA PHE A 226 3.63 -6.50 -2.02
C PHE A 226 2.77 -7.59 -2.63
N THR A 227 1.46 -7.50 -2.44
CA THR A 227 0.51 -8.25 -3.26
C THR A 227 0.58 -7.73 -4.69
N ARG A 228 0.77 -8.59 -5.68
CA ARG A 228 0.88 -8.18 -7.09
C ARG A 228 -0.52 -7.91 -7.63
N VAL A 229 -0.83 -6.64 -7.85
CA VAL A 229 -2.17 -6.20 -8.26
C VAL A 229 -2.59 -6.86 -9.58
N SER A 230 -1.65 -7.02 -10.53
CA SER A 230 -1.96 -7.62 -11.84
C SER A 230 -2.45 -9.07 -11.75
N ALA A 231 -2.23 -9.75 -10.63
CA ALA A 231 -2.74 -11.10 -10.40
C ALA A 231 -4.21 -11.11 -9.95
N TYR A 232 -4.77 -9.96 -9.58
CA TYR A 232 -6.10 -9.89 -8.95
C TYR A 232 -7.09 -9.03 -9.74
N ILE A 233 -6.78 -8.67 -10.97
CA ILE A 233 -7.63 -7.76 -11.77
C ILE A 233 -9.04 -8.34 -11.94
N SER A 234 -9.17 -9.64 -12.25
CA SER A 234 -10.47 -10.28 -12.42
C SER A 234 -11.26 -10.28 -11.12
N TRP A 235 -10.61 -10.59 -10.00
CA TRP A 235 -11.28 -10.56 -8.69
C TRP A 235 -11.77 -9.14 -8.35
N ILE A 236 -10.91 -8.14 -8.54
CA ILE A 236 -11.26 -6.74 -8.29
C ILE A 236 -12.50 -6.35 -9.11
N SER A 237 -12.52 -6.70 -10.41
CA SER A 237 -13.64 -6.39 -11.29
C SER A 237 -14.93 -7.09 -10.83
N SER A 238 -14.84 -8.32 -10.33
CA SER A 238 -16.00 -9.08 -9.86
C SER A 238 -16.64 -8.48 -8.62
N VAL A 239 -15.82 -7.92 -7.71
CA VAL A 239 -16.30 -7.37 -6.43
C VAL A 239 -17.03 -6.04 -6.63
N ARG A 240 -16.51 -5.18 -7.49
CA ARG A 240 -17.03 -3.79 -7.64
C ARG A 240 -18.13 -3.64 -8.68
N ARG A 241 -18.74 -4.75 -9.08
CA ARG A 241 -19.92 -4.76 -9.95
C ARG A 241 -21.16 -4.24 -9.23
#